data_93048eb003e323a4fc918811971bd8cb
#
_entry.id   93048eb003e323a4fc918811971bd8cb
#
_cell.length_a   1.000
_cell.length_b   1.000
_cell.length_c   1.000
_cell.angle_alpha   90.00
_cell.angle_beta   90.00
_cell.angle_gamma   90.00
#
_symmetry.space_group_name_H-M   'P 1'
#
loop_
_entity.id
_entity.type
_entity.pdbx_description
1 polymer ?
#
loop_
_entity_poly.entity_id
_entity_poly.type
_entity_poly.pdbx_seq_one_letter_code
_entity_poly.pdbx_strand_id
1 'polypeptide(L)'
;IRISLQATLLAPTQPATPQGLIITSCGLKECIEAVAARADVGSQRSEVGSQKDSRISNQKSEINNQKLKRGIGFASTLNVGGGARIYKSDGCGATVKVDDFGHVSLITGSTEIGQGSETILAQIVAEVLGVKVEDINVLNSDTDVKPWDVGVHASRTTFIAGNAAHIAAMDARKQLFETASELLKAEPESLVTRDGKIFVNDSDRSADLAKVARSRHYREGGKVILGEGWYDPPTKMVDKDTYKGNISATYGFGAQMAEVEVDTETGKVRVLRLVCANDVGRAINPM
;
A
#
# COMPACT_ATOMS: atom_id res chain seq x y z
N ILE A 1 9.89 11.65 -9.36
CA ILE A 1 11.11 10.85 -9.11
C ILE A 1 10.76 9.83 -8.06
N ARG A 2 10.87 8.58 -8.44
CA ARG A 2 10.55 7.42 -7.61
C ARG A 2 11.80 6.98 -6.88
N ILE A 3 11.79 6.98 -5.56
CA ILE A 3 12.81 6.33 -4.75
C ILE A 3 12.07 5.26 -3.96
N SER A 4 12.23 4.01 -4.37
CA SER A 4 11.86 2.85 -3.57
C SER A 4 13.07 2.49 -2.74
N LEU A 5 13.03 2.73 -1.45
CA LEU A 5 14.04 2.27 -0.53
C LEU A 5 13.58 0.91 0.03
N GLN A 6 14.41 -0.10 -0.13
CA GLN A 6 14.21 -1.36 0.57
C GLN A 6 14.35 -1.11 2.07
N ALA A 7 13.34 -1.49 2.83
CA ALA A 7 13.41 -1.44 4.29
C ALA A 7 14.60 -2.29 4.76
N THR A 8 15.54 -1.66 5.42
CA THR A 8 16.61 -2.38 6.09
C THR A 8 15.98 -3.09 7.29
N LEU A 9 15.91 -4.42 7.25
CA LEU A 9 15.47 -5.22 8.37
C LEU A 9 16.38 -4.93 9.57
N LEU A 10 15.84 -4.26 10.56
CA LEU A 10 16.50 -4.13 11.85
C LEU A 10 16.48 -5.52 12.51
N ALA A 11 17.59 -5.89 13.13
CA ALA A 11 17.69 -7.18 13.82
C ALA A 11 16.56 -7.33 14.85
N PRO A 12 15.99 -8.55 15.03
CA PRO A 12 14.85 -8.78 15.95
C PRO A 12 15.13 -8.44 17.42
N THR A 13 16.33 -7.98 17.74
CA THR A 13 16.82 -7.68 19.09
C THR A 13 16.84 -6.21 19.44
N GLN A 14 16.30 -5.31 18.60
CA GLN A 14 16.26 -3.90 18.99
C GLN A 14 15.25 -3.66 20.12
N PRO A 15 15.65 -2.95 21.17
CA PRO A 15 14.76 -2.63 22.28
C PRO A 15 13.58 -1.80 21.80
N ALA A 16 12.41 -2.00 22.41
CA ALA A 16 11.26 -1.14 22.19
C ALA A 16 11.62 0.33 22.47
N THR A 17 10.97 1.25 21.75
CA THR A 17 11.13 2.68 22.04
C THR A 17 10.72 2.99 23.51
N PRO A 18 11.08 4.16 24.05
CA PRO A 18 10.61 4.55 25.39
C PRO A 18 9.10 4.47 25.58
N GLN A 19 8.32 4.60 24.48
CA GLN A 19 6.86 4.45 24.48
C GLN A 19 6.41 2.99 24.37
N GLY A 20 7.32 2.03 24.18
CA GLY A 20 7.01 0.61 24.05
C GLY A 20 6.64 0.17 22.63
N LEU A 21 6.93 0.98 21.61
CA LEU A 21 6.72 0.61 20.20
C LEU A 21 7.80 -0.38 19.76
N ILE A 22 7.39 -1.44 19.07
CA ILE A 22 8.29 -2.43 18.46
C ILE A 22 8.40 -2.10 16.98
N ILE A 23 9.54 -1.51 16.59
CA ILE A 23 9.82 -1.13 15.20
C ILE A 23 10.81 -2.14 14.63
N THR A 24 10.36 -2.93 13.66
CA THR A 24 11.16 -4.03 13.08
C THR A 24 11.99 -3.62 11.88
N SER A 25 11.68 -2.47 11.27
CA SER A 25 12.45 -1.88 10.17
C SER A 25 12.30 -0.37 10.20
N CYS A 26 13.33 0.37 9.77
CA CYS A 26 13.30 1.83 9.75
C CYS A 26 14.25 2.37 8.67
N GLY A 27 13.69 2.85 7.57
CA GLY A 27 14.42 3.51 6.48
C GLY A 27 14.42 5.03 6.58
N LEU A 28 14.18 5.62 7.76
CA LEU A 28 14.10 7.08 7.91
C LEU A 28 15.44 7.77 7.57
N LYS A 29 16.56 7.18 7.96
CA LYS A 29 17.89 7.71 7.64
C LYS A 29 18.12 7.79 6.14
N GLU A 30 17.81 6.70 5.44
CA GLU A 30 17.93 6.59 3.98
C GLU A 30 17.00 7.60 3.27
N CYS A 31 15.79 7.80 3.80
CA CYS A 31 14.87 8.83 3.30
C CYS A 31 15.48 10.23 3.43
N ILE A 32 16.06 10.57 4.59
CA ILE A 32 16.69 11.86 4.83
C ILE A 32 17.90 12.06 3.91
N GLU A 33 18.78 11.05 3.80
CA GLU A 33 19.95 11.10 2.94
C GLU A 33 19.59 11.26 1.46
N ALA A 34 18.57 10.53 0.99
CA ALA A 34 18.07 10.63 -0.38
C ALA A 34 17.50 12.01 -0.72
N VAL A 35 16.82 12.65 0.23
CA VAL A 35 16.28 14.00 0.08
C VAL A 35 17.41 15.03 0.14
N ALA A 36 18.37 14.90 1.06
CA ALA A 36 19.53 15.78 1.19
C ALA A 36 20.41 15.76 -0.07
N ALA A 37 20.70 14.58 -0.61
CA ALA A 37 21.48 14.44 -1.85
C ALA A 37 20.82 15.14 -3.05
N ARG A 38 19.50 15.29 -3.04
CA ARG A 38 18.78 16.03 -4.09
C ARG A 38 18.76 17.54 -3.85
N ALA A 39 18.94 18.00 -2.62
CA ALA A 39 19.11 19.43 -2.31
C ALA A 39 20.39 19.97 -2.94
N ASP A 40 21.50 19.26 -2.84
CA ASP A 40 22.82 19.69 -3.35
C ASP A 40 22.87 19.81 -4.87
N VAL A 41 22.16 18.96 -5.62
CA VAL A 41 22.08 19.01 -7.09
C VAL A 41 21.42 20.32 -7.58
N GLY A 42 20.57 20.95 -6.75
CA GLY A 42 19.92 22.22 -7.08
C GLY A 42 20.83 23.43 -6.95
N SER A 43 21.73 23.44 -5.97
CA SER A 43 22.69 24.54 -5.77
C SER A 43 23.73 24.61 -6.91
N GLN A 44 24.16 23.49 -7.45
CA GLN A 44 25.08 23.45 -8.60
C GLN A 44 24.44 23.88 -9.92
N ARG A 45 23.11 23.70 -10.10
CA ARG A 45 22.42 24.14 -11.32
C ARG A 45 22.15 25.64 -11.38
N SER A 46 22.15 26.34 -10.27
CA SER A 46 22.01 27.80 -10.26
C SER A 46 23.26 28.53 -10.74
N GLU A 47 24.42 27.88 -10.72
CA GLU A 47 25.68 28.47 -11.22
C GLU A 47 25.91 28.21 -12.73
N VAL A 48 25.28 27.16 -13.30
CA VAL A 48 25.46 26.80 -14.73
C VAL A 48 24.43 27.47 -15.65
N GLY A 49 23.44 28.16 -15.10
CA GLY A 49 22.32 28.80 -15.84
C GLY A 49 22.59 30.18 -16.42
N SER A 50 23.83 30.68 -16.46
CA SER A 50 24.16 31.99 -17.03
C SER A 50 24.70 31.94 -18.47
N GLN A 51 24.26 31.03 -19.32
CA GLN A 51 24.43 31.21 -20.76
C GLN A 51 23.29 32.08 -21.30
N LYS A 52 23.66 33.30 -21.62
CA LYS A 52 22.86 34.32 -22.25
C LYS A 52 22.24 33.82 -23.55
N ASP A 53 20.94 33.58 -23.52
CA ASP A 53 20.16 33.60 -24.78
C ASP A 53 19.80 35.06 -25.11
N SER A 54 20.51 35.62 -26.10
CA SER A 54 20.55 37.05 -26.44
C SER A 54 19.41 37.48 -27.38
N ARG A 55 18.21 36.95 -27.20
CA ARG A 55 17.07 37.28 -28.07
C ARG A 55 15.77 37.66 -27.36
N ILE A 56 15.78 38.18 -26.14
CA ILE A 56 14.61 38.88 -25.60
C ILE A 56 15.05 40.28 -25.16
N SER A 57 14.51 41.22 -25.92
CA SER A 57 14.74 42.63 -25.84
C SER A 57 14.57 43.21 -24.44
N ASN A 58 15.50 44.11 -24.11
CA ASN A 58 15.47 45.17 -23.15
C ASN A 58 14.05 45.65 -22.73
N GLN A 59 13.54 45.09 -21.66
CA GLN A 59 12.81 45.85 -20.67
C GLN A 59 13.48 45.52 -19.32
N LYS A 60 14.45 46.33 -18.98
CA LYS A 60 14.96 46.45 -17.61
C LYS A 60 13.80 46.98 -16.76
N SER A 61 13.00 46.07 -16.20
CA SER A 61 12.43 46.34 -14.91
C SER A 61 13.55 46.00 -13.91
N GLU A 62 14.22 47.00 -13.41
CA GLU A 62 14.94 46.95 -12.14
C GLU A 62 13.90 46.73 -11.03
N ILE A 63 13.23 45.59 -11.04
CA ILE A 63 12.40 45.10 -9.94
C ILE A 63 13.39 44.56 -8.94
N ASN A 64 13.55 45.35 -7.95
CA ASN A 64 14.31 45.19 -6.72
C ASN A 64 14.40 43.71 -6.29
N ASN A 65 15.48 43.03 -6.68
CA ASN A 65 15.78 41.63 -6.32
C ASN A 65 15.93 41.37 -4.81
N GLN A 66 15.75 42.42 -3.98
CA GLN A 66 15.83 42.36 -2.51
C GLN A 66 14.52 41.83 -1.86
N LYS A 67 13.41 41.77 -2.57
CA LYS A 67 12.10 41.36 -2.02
C LYS A 67 11.87 39.87 -2.01
N LEU A 68 12.50 39.13 -2.92
CA LEU A 68 12.38 37.70 -3.02
C LEU A 68 13.54 37.01 -2.28
N LYS A 69 13.20 36.16 -1.31
CA LYS A 69 14.16 35.35 -0.56
C LYS A 69 13.89 33.87 -0.83
N ARG A 70 14.97 33.09 -1.01
CA ARG A 70 14.90 31.67 -1.18
C ARG A 70 15.34 30.95 0.09
N GLY A 71 14.70 29.83 0.37
CA GLY A 71 15.03 28.96 1.48
C GLY A 71 14.73 27.50 1.17
N ILE A 72 15.44 26.62 1.86
CA ILE A 72 15.24 25.19 1.82
C ILE A 72 14.85 24.73 3.22
N GLY A 73 13.76 23.97 3.31
CA GLY A 73 13.30 23.35 4.55
C GLY A 73 13.23 21.84 4.42
N PHE A 74 13.51 21.14 5.51
CA PHE A 74 13.40 19.69 5.62
C PHE A 74 12.41 19.32 6.69
N ALA A 75 11.66 18.22 6.45
CA ALA A 75 10.81 17.61 7.43
C ALA A 75 10.91 16.09 7.32
N SER A 76 10.72 15.39 8.42
CA SER A 76 10.66 13.95 8.45
C SER A 76 9.46 13.49 9.27
N THR A 77 8.97 12.28 8.98
CA THR A 77 7.82 11.71 9.67
C THR A 77 8.01 10.23 9.93
N LEU A 78 7.43 9.78 11.01
CA LEU A 78 7.09 8.40 11.29
C LEU A 78 5.57 8.32 11.32
N ASN A 79 4.98 7.39 10.57
CA ASN A 79 3.56 7.15 10.52
C ASN A 79 3.23 5.72 10.95
N VAL A 80 2.11 5.54 11.64
CA VAL A 80 1.62 4.23 12.05
C VAL A 80 0.67 3.65 10.98
N GLY A 81 0.72 2.35 10.77
CA GLY A 81 -0.22 1.62 9.92
C GLY A 81 -1.28 0.91 10.77
N GLY A 82 -2.26 1.67 11.26
CA GLY A 82 -3.20 1.22 12.27
C GLY A 82 -2.73 1.55 13.70
N GLY A 83 -3.46 1.05 14.69
CA GLY A 83 -3.07 1.19 16.10
C GLY A 83 -3.93 2.09 16.95
N ALA A 84 -4.91 2.75 16.39
CA ALA A 84 -5.93 3.42 17.21
C ALA A 84 -6.99 2.39 17.61
N ARG A 85 -6.68 1.45 18.50
CA ARG A 85 -7.65 0.48 19.02
C ARG A 85 -8.79 1.22 19.74
N ILE A 86 -9.74 1.74 18.95
CA ILE A 86 -10.95 2.40 19.46
C ILE A 86 -11.78 1.39 20.23
N TYR A 87 -11.79 0.13 19.75
CA TYR A 87 -12.38 -1.02 20.43
C TYR A 87 -11.27 -2.00 20.85
N LYS A 88 -11.65 -3.15 21.38
CA LYS A 88 -10.69 -4.21 21.74
C LYS A 88 -10.00 -4.83 20.53
N SER A 89 -10.58 -4.68 19.33
CA SER A 89 -10.04 -5.13 18.06
C SER A 89 -9.70 -3.93 17.16
N ASP A 90 -8.68 -4.06 16.31
CA ASP A 90 -8.36 -3.18 15.19
C ASP A 90 -8.51 -3.93 13.85
N GLY A 91 -9.39 -4.94 13.83
CA GLY A 91 -9.52 -5.89 12.75
C GLY A 91 -10.30 -5.37 11.55
N CYS A 92 -10.25 -6.17 10.49
CA CYS A 92 -11.05 -6.04 9.27
C CYS A 92 -11.42 -7.42 8.76
N GLY A 93 -12.65 -7.57 8.24
CA GLY A 93 -13.10 -8.75 7.53
C GLY A 93 -13.06 -8.55 6.02
N ALA A 94 -12.90 -9.66 5.29
CA ALA A 94 -13.02 -9.71 3.84
C ALA A 94 -13.59 -11.05 3.39
N THR A 95 -14.30 -11.04 2.25
CA THR A 95 -14.79 -12.24 1.59
C THR A 95 -14.45 -12.19 0.11
N VAL A 96 -13.95 -13.28 -0.44
CA VAL A 96 -13.67 -13.43 -1.88
C VAL A 96 -14.58 -14.52 -2.44
N LYS A 97 -15.41 -14.16 -3.42
CA LYS A 97 -16.31 -15.07 -4.14
C LYS A 97 -15.82 -15.23 -5.58
N VAL A 98 -15.83 -16.47 -6.07
CA VAL A 98 -15.62 -16.76 -7.49
C VAL A 98 -16.90 -17.37 -8.06
N ASP A 99 -17.41 -16.77 -9.14
CA ASP A 99 -18.65 -17.22 -9.80
C ASP A 99 -18.39 -18.26 -10.91
N ASP A 100 -19.48 -18.74 -11.54
CA ASP A 100 -19.45 -19.76 -12.60
C ASP A 100 -18.73 -19.31 -13.88
N PHE A 101 -18.52 -18.01 -14.04
CA PHE A 101 -17.83 -17.41 -15.18
C PHE A 101 -16.35 -17.12 -14.88
N GLY A 102 -15.93 -17.33 -13.63
CA GLY A 102 -14.59 -17.01 -13.16
C GLY A 102 -14.42 -15.56 -12.74
N HIS A 103 -15.50 -14.77 -12.66
CA HIS A 103 -15.42 -13.42 -12.13
C HIS A 103 -15.21 -13.46 -10.61
N VAL A 104 -14.41 -12.54 -10.13
CA VAL A 104 -14.04 -12.45 -8.72
C VAL A 104 -14.72 -11.24 -8.09
N SER A 105 -15.40 -11.44 -6.97
CA SER A 105 -15.90 -10.35 -6.14
C SER A 105 -15.16 -10.33 -4.82
N LEU A 106 -14.59 -9.19 -4.46
CA LEU A 106 -14.03 -8.89 -3.14
C LEU A 106 -15.04 -8.07 -2.36
N ILE A 107 -15.55 -8.60 -1.27
CA ILE A 107 -16.41 -7.90 -0.31
C ILE A 107 -15.54 -7.58 0.90
N THR A 108 -15.29 -6.30 1.18
CA THR A 108 -14.40 -5.87 2.25
C THR A 108 -15.08 -4.93 3.23
N GLY A 109 -14.74 -5.04 4.51
CA GLY A 109 -15.19 -4.11 5.55
C GLY A 109 -14.67 -2.68 5.35
N SER A 110 -13.48 -2.54 4.77
CA SER A 110 -12.84 -1.23 4.56
C SER A 110 -13.55 -0.42 3.48
N THR A 111 -13.62 0.89 3.67
CA THR A 111 -14.33 1.83 2.77
C THR A 111 -13.35 2.69 1.99
N GLU A 112 -13.68 3.00 0.73
CA GLU A 112 -12.98 4.00 -0.08
C GLU A 112 -13.37 5.41 0.37
N ILE A 113 -12.37 6.27 0.59
CA ILE A 113 -12.53 7.69 0.95
C ILE A 113 -11.66 8.61 0.09
N GLY A 114 -11.21 8.13 -1.08
CA GLY A 114 -10.31 8.83 -1.99
C GLY A 114 -8.84 8.42 -1.89
N GLN A 115 -8.51 7.39 -1.05
CA GLN A 115 -7.14 6.92 -0.86
C GLN A 115 -6.73 5.81 -1.86
N GLY A 116 -7.61 5.34 -2.74
CA GLY A 116 -7.34 4.31 -3.74
C GLY A 116 -7.31 2.89 -3.18
N SER A 117 -8.04 2.64 -2.09
CA SER A 117 -8.06 1.31 -1.44
C SER A 117 -8.68 0.23 -2.32
N GLU A 118 -9.70 0.53 -3.10
CA GLU A 118 -10.31 -0.44 -4.01
C GLU A 118 -9.29 -1.02 -4.99
N THR A 119 -8.48 -0.17 -5.60
CA THR A 119 -7.41 -0.60 -6.50
C THR A 119 -6.37 -1.47 -5.80
N ILE A 120 -5.90 -1.05 -4.63
CA ILE A 120 -4.87 -1.79 -3.87
C ILE A 120 -5.40 -3.16 -3.42
N LEU A 121 -6.62 -3.22 -2.90
CA LEU A 121 -7.21 -4.48 -2.42
C LEU A 121 -7.49 -5.43 -3.60
N ALA A 122 -7.96 -4.90 -4.73
CA ALA A 122 -8.10 -5.69 -5.96
C ALA A 122 -6.75 -6.24 -6.45
N GLN A 123 -5.67 -5.45 -6.43
CA GLN A 123 -4.32 -5.92 -6.78
C GLN A 123 -3.83 -7.06 -5.89
N ILE A 124 -4.10 -7.01 -4.59
CA ILE A 124 -3.73 -8.09 -3.65
C ILE A 124 -4.47 -9.38 -4.00
N VAL A 125 -5.77 -9.30 -4.26
CA VAL A 125 -6.58 -10.48 -4.62
C VAL A 125 -6.17 -11.01 -6.00
N ALA A 126 -5.93 -10.13 -6.95
CA ALA A 126 -5.49 -10.49 -8.31
C ALA A 126 -4.18 -11.27 -8.32
N GLU A 127 -3.20 -10.85 -7.54
CA GLU A 127 -1.91 -11.53 -7.37
C GLU A 127 -2.10 -12.96 -6.83
N VAL A 128 -2.97 -13.13 -5.82
CA VAL A 128 -3.22 -14.44 -5.21
C VAL A 128 -3.94 -15.39 -6.13
N LEU A 129 -4.93 -14.89 -6.88
CA LEU A 129 -5.79 -15.72 -7.76
C LEU A 129 -5.26 -15.83 -9.20
N GLY A 130 -4.22 -15.08 -9.54
CA GLY A 130 -3.65 -15.06 -10.90
C GLY A 130 -4.63 -14.55 -11.97
N VAL A 131 -5.45 -13.57 -11.62
CA VAL A 131 -6.42 -12.91 -12.51
C VAL A 131 -6.00 -11.45 -12.75
N LYS A 132 -6.64 -10.78 -13.70
CA LYS A 132 -6.41 -9.35 -13.91
C LYS A 132 -7.14 -8.53 -12.85
N VAL A 133 -6.59 -7.36 -12.53
CA VAL A 133 -7.20 -6.44 -11.55
C VAL A 133 -8.59 -5.99 -12.01
N GLU A 134 -8.76 -5.80 -13.32
CA GLU A 134 -10.00 -5.37 -13.96
C GLU A 134 -11.12 -6.42 -13.86
N ASP A 135 -10.77 -7.69 -13.62
CA ASP A 135 -11.73 -8.80 -13.46
C ASP A 135 -12.26 -8.91 -12.03
N ILE A 136 -11.82 -8.02 -11.12
CA ILE A 136 -12.24 -8.02 -9.71
C ILE A 136 -13.24 -6.91 -9.44
N ASN A 137 -14.42 -7.29 -9.00
CA ASN A 137 -15.42 -6.36 -8.51
C ASN A 137 -15.28 -6.17 -7.00
N VAL A 138 -15.03 -4.92 -6.57
CA VAL A 138 -14.88 -4.59 -5.15
C VAL A 138 -16.18 -4.01 -4.60
N LEU A 139 -16.69 -4.61 -3.54
CA LEU A 139 -17.91 -4.23 -2.82
C LEU A 139 -17.52 -3.81 -1.39
N ASN A 140 -17.71 -2.54 -1.05
CA ASN A 140 -17.25 -1.98 0.22
C ASN A 140 -18.18 -0.93 0.86
N SER A 141 -19.30 -0.62 0.20
CA SER A 141 -20.14 0.52 0.58
C SER A 141 -21.48 0.11 1.20
N ASP A 142 -21.84 -1.17 1.16
CA ASP A 142 -23.12 -1.69 1.67
C ASP A 142 -22.89 -2.36 3.03
N THR A 143 -23.36 -1.73 4.09
CA THR A 143 -23.21 -2.23 5.47
C THR A 143 -24.06 -3.48 5.76
N ASP A 144 -25.06 -3.78 4.96
CA ASP A 144 -25.87 -4.97 5.13
C ASP A 144 -25.16 -6.23 4.60
N VAL A 145 -24.15 -6.05 3.72
CA VAL A 145 -23.45 -7.15 3.05
C VAL A 145 -22.00 -7.26 3.48
N LYS A 146 -21.33 -6.13 3.72
CA LYS A 146 -19.90 -6.14 3.99
C LYS A 146 -19.56 -6.65 5.39
N PRO A 147 -18.46 -7.37 5.57
CA PRO A 147 -17.96 -7.74 6.89
C PRO A 147 -17.55 -6.51 7.70
N TRP A 148 -17.41 -6.71 9.01
CA TRP A 148 -17.04 -5.63 9.92
C TRP A 148 -15.63 -5.10 9.68
N ASP A 149 -15.48 -3.79 9.88
CA ASP A 149 -14.20 -3.05 9.94
C ASP A 149 -14.33 -1.90 10.93
N VAL A 150 -13.28 -1.59 11.67
CA VAL A 150 -13.32 -0.52 12.68
C VAL A 150 -13.39 0.88 12.05
N GLY A 151 -13.05 1.01 10.79
CA GLY A 151 -13.08 2.25 10.02
C GLY A 151 -11.74 2.62 9.38
N VAL A 152 -11.77 3.60 8.48
CA VAL A 152 -10.60 4.09 7.75
C VAL A 152 -9.93 5.22 8.54
N HIS A 153 -8.88 4.91 9.26
CA HIS A 153 -8.10 5.85 10.08
C HIS A 153 -6.65 5.36 10.24
N ALA A 154 -5.77 6.19 10.79
CA ALA A 154 -4.39 5.86 11.15
C ALA A 154 -3.61 5.09 10.07
N SER A 155 -3.88 5.34 8.79
CA SER A 155 -3.24 4.71 7.62
C SER A 155 -3.27 3.17 7.64
N ARG A 156 -4.33 2.56 8.18
CA ARG A 156 -4.45 1.12 8.44
C ARG A 156 -4.90 0.28 7.24
N THR A 157 -5.57 0.88 6.26
CA THR A 157 -6.32 0.15 5.23
C THR A 157 -5.46 -0.85 4.45
N THR A 158 -4.35 -0.42 3.86
CA THR A 158 -3.49 -1.32 3.08
C THR A 158 -2.95 -2.47 3.93
N PHE A 159 -2.56 -2.21 5.17
CA PHE A 159 -2.01 -3.25 6.04
C PHE A 159 -3.09 -4.18 6.57
N ILE A 160 -4.16 -3.65 7.17
CA ILE A 160 -5.14 -4.48 7.87
C ILE A 160 -6.16 -5.08 6.90
N ALA A 161 -6.83 -4.25 6.10
CA ALA A 161 -7.78 -4.75 5.09
C ALA A 161 -7.07 -5.53 3.98
N GLY A 162 -5.83 -5.14 3.63
CA GLY A 162 -5.02 -5.90 2.67
C GLY A 162 -4.70 -7.31 3.15
N ASN A 163 -4.34 -7.51 4.44
CA ASN A 163 -4.14 -8.85 5.00
C ASN A 163 -5.45 -9.64 5.06
N ALA A 164 -6.58 -9.03 5.42
CA ALA A 164 -7.88 -9.69 5.40
C ALA A 164 -8.25 -10.16 3.98
N ALA A 165 -8.07 -9.30 2.98
CA ALA A 165 -8.31 -9.64 1.58
C ALA A 165 -7.37 -10.74 1.07
N HIS A 166 -6.09 -10.71 1.47
CA HIS A 166 -5.12 -11.74 1.16
C HIS A 166 -5.52 -13.10 1.75
N ILE A 167 -5.91 -13.14 3.03
CA ILE A 167 -6.38 -14.36 3.71
C ILE A 167 -7.62 -14.92 3.00
N ALA A 168 -8.60 -14.07 2.68
CA ALA A 168 -9.80 -14.47 1.97
C ALA A 168 -9.49 -15.03 0.56
N ALA A 169 -8.57 -14.38 -0.17
CA ALA A 169 -8.14 -14.85 -1.48
C ALA A 169 -7.38 -16.18 -1.40
N MET A 170 -6.54 -16.37 -0.38
CA MET A 170 -5.84 -17.63 -0.12
C MET A 170 -6.81 -18.77 0.19
N ASP A 171 -7.86 -18.52 0.97
CA ASP A 171 -8.89 -19.50 1.26
C ASP A 171 -9.70 -19.85 -0.01
N ALA A 172 -10.11 -18.87 -0.81
CA ALA A 172 -10.74 -19.11 -2.10
C ALA A 172 -9.84 -19.92 -3.05
N ARG A 173 -8.54 -19.58 -3.11
CA ARG A 173 -7.53 -20.31 -3.90
C ARG A 173 -7.40 -21.76 -3.45
N LYS A 174 -7.39 -22.03 -2.16
CA LYS A 174 -7.37 -23.38 -1.61
C LYS A 174 -8.56 -24.20 -2.12
N GLN A 175 -9.77 -23.65 -2.06
CA GLN A 175 -10.98 -24.30 -2.55
C GLN A 175 -10.92 -24.56 -4.07
N LEU A 176 -10.35 -23.63 -4.84
CA LEU A 176 -10.09 -23.80 -6.27
C LEU A 176 -9.09 -24.93 -6.52
N PHE A 177 -7.99 -24.99 -5.78
CA PHE A 177 -6.94 -26.00 -5.93
C PHE A 177 -7.44 -27.39 -5.56
N GLU A 178 -8.26 -27.56 -4.52
CA GLU A 178 -8.93 -28.84 -4.21
C GLU A 178 -9.70 -29.38 -5.42
N THR A 179 -10.46 -28.54 -6.10
CA THR A 179 -11.24 -28.92 -7.27
C THR A 179 -10.37 -29.13 -8.51
N ALA A 180 -9.39 -28.27 -8.72
CA ALA A 180 -8.47 -28.37 -9.85
C ALA A 180 -7.57 -29.61 -9.75
N SER A 181 -7.18 -30.02 -8.55
CA SER A 181 -6.44 -31.23 -8.27
C SER A 181 -7.15 -32.47 -8.83
N GLU A 182 -8.44 -32.59 -8.58
CA GLU A 182 -9.29 -33.68 -9.11
C GLU A 182 -9.35 -33.63 -10.66
N LEU A 183 -9.59 -32.44 -11.21
CA LEU A 183 -9.71 -32.24 -12.68
C LEU A 183 -8.41 -32.49 -13.44
N LEU A 184 -7.31 -32.02 -12.86
CA LEU A 184 -5.98 -32.07 -13.49
C LEU A 184 -5.18 -33.32 -13.08
N LYS A 185 -5.69 -34.12 -12.14
CA LYS A 185 -5.01 -35.30 -11.56
C LYS A 185 -3.59 -34.94 -11.09
N ALA A 186 -3.52 -33.92 -10.24
CA ALA A 186 -2.28 -33.38 -9.71
C ALA A 186 -2.45 -32.98 -8.26
N GLU A 187 -1.39 -33.03 -7.45
CA GLU A 187 -1.43 -32.61 -6.06
C GLU A 187 -1.64 -31.10 -5.95
N PRO A 188 -2.44 -30.60 -4.96
CA PRO A 188 -2.72 -29.18 -4.79
C PRO A 188 -1.46 -28.31 -4.69
N GLU A 189 -0.39 -28.83 -4.07
CA GLU A 189 0.89 -28.14 -3.87
C GLU A 189 1.66 -27.91 -5.18
N SER A 190 1.34 -28.68 -6.22
CA SER A 190 1.92 -28.54 -7.58
C SER A 190 1.15 -27.55 -8.45
N LEU A 191 0.04 -26.97 -7.92
CA LEU A 191 -0.81 -26.06 -8.69
C LEU A 191 -0.38 -24.61 -8.51
N VAL A 192 -0.45 -23.85 -9.60
CA VAL A 192 -0.19 -22.40 -9.63
C VAL A 192 -1.28 -21.68 -10.42
N THR A 193 -1.59 -20.46 -10.04
CA THR A 193 -2.56 -19.61 -10.75
C THR A 193 -1.83 -18.57 -11.60
N ARG A 194 -2.27 -18.38 -12.84
CA ARG A 194 -1.78 -17.35 -13.74
C ARG A 194 -2.77 -17.12 -14.89
N ASP A 195 -2.96 -15.87 -15.27
CA ASP A 195 -3.75 -15.46 -16.46
C ASP A 195 -5.16 -16.08 -16.49
N GLY A 196 -5.85 -16.12 -15.34
CA GLY A 196 -7.20 -16.68 -15.21
C GLY A 196 -7.28 -18.21 -15.33
N LYS A 197 -6.15 -18.90 -15.17
CA LYS A 197 -6.02 -20.35 -15.26
C LYS A 197 -5.27 -20.94 -14.08
N ILE A 198 -5.53 -22.20 -13.81
CA ILE A 198 -4.77 -23.04 -12.88
C ILE A 198 -3.93 -24.01 -13.66
N PHE A 199 -2.64 -24.00 -13.48
CA PHE A 199 -1.65 -24.85 -14.13
C PHE A 199 -1.11 -25.88 -13.15
N VAL A 200 -0.71 -27.03 -13.68
CA VAL A 200 0.19 -27.93 -12.98
C VAL A 200 1.62 -27.46 -13.25
N ASN A 201 2.37 -27.18 -12.20
CA ASN A 201 3.77 -26.73 -12.33
C ASN A 201 4.57 -27.71 -13.17
N ASP A 202 5.49 -27.19 -14.01
CA ASP A 202 6.33 -27.96 -14.91
C ASP A 202 5.56 -28.86 -15.91
N SER A 203 4.32 -28.49 -16.26
CA SER A 203 3.46 -29.23 -17.19
C SER A 203 2.58 -28.28 -18.03
N ASP A 204 2.15 -28.74 -19.20
CA ASP A 204 1.18 -28.04 -20.05
C ASP A 204 -0.29 -28.22 -19.59
N ARG A 205 -0.52 -29.03 -18.55
CA ARG A 205 -1.86 -29.27 -18.02
C ARG A 205 -2.39 -28.03 -17.31
N SER A 206 -3.57 -27.59 -17.72
CA SER A 206 -4.23 -26.43 -17.12
C SER A 206 -5.74 -26.51 -17.21
N ALA A 207 -6.43 -25.71 -16.40
CA ALA A 207 -7.87 -25.52 -16.47
C ALA A 207 -8.21 -24.05 -16.24
N ASP A 208 -9.17 -23.51 -16.98
CA ASP A 208 -9.66 -22.16 -16.78
C ASP A 208 -10.36 -22.05 -15.41
N LEU A 209 -10.22 -20.91 -14.75
CA LEU A 209 -10.83 -20.63 -13.44
C LEU A 209 -12.33 -20.88 -13.45
N ALA A 210 -13.02 -20.40 -14.52
CA ALA A 210 -14.45 -20.64 -14.73
C ALA A 210 -14.81 -22.14 -14.82
N LYS A 211 -13.97 -22.96 -15.49
CA LYS A 211 -14.20 -24.41 -15.58
C LYS A 211 -14.08 -25.06 -14.21
N VAL A 212 -13.09 -24.67 -13.43
CA VAL A 212 -12.88 -25.19 -12.07
C VAL A 212 -14.04 -24.78 -11.16
N ALA A 213 -14.47 -23.52 -11.20
CA ALA A 213 -15.60 -23.02 -10.42
C ALA A 213 -16.88 -23.79 -10.75
N ARG A 214 -17.24 -23.94 -12.01
CA ARG A 214 -18.40 -24.72 -12.44
C ARG A 214 -18.34 -26.18 -12.00
N SER A 215 -17.17 -26.82 -12.10
CA SER A 215 -17.00 -28.20 -11.65
C SER A 215 -17.30 -28.38 -10.15
N ARG A 216 -16.96 -27.37 -9.33
CA ARG A 216 -17.26 -27.37 -7.90
C ARG A 216 -18.74 -27.11 -7.62
N HIS A 217 -19.35 -26.16 -8.34
CA HIS A 217 -20.72 -25.72 -8.08
C HIS A 217 -21.75 -26.76 -8.52
N TYR A 218 -21.56 -27.40 -9.67
CA TYR A 218 -22.59 -28.27 -10.30
C TYR A 218 -22.47 -29.76 -9.96
N ARG A 219 -21.47 -30.17 -9.19
CA ARG A 219 -21.35 -31.56 -8.74
C ARG A 219 -22.30 -31.84 -7.59
N GLU A 220 -22.63 -33.12 -7.37
CA GLU A 220 -23.40 -33.56 -6.20
C GLU A 220 -22.69 -33.12 -4.91
N GLY A 221 -23.44 -32.50 -4.00
CA GLY A 221 -22.86 -31.86 -2.81
C GLY A 221 -21.99 -30.63 -3.10
N GLY A 222 -22.16 -30.04 -4.27
CA GLY A 222 -21.40 -28.87 -4.73
C GLY A 222 -21.53 -27.67 -3.80
N LYS A 223 -20.49 -26.85 -3.77
CA LYS A 223 -20.42 -25.66 -2.93
C LYS A 223 -19.89 -24.48 -3.72
N VAL A 224 -20.36 -23.29 -3.38
CA VAL A 224 -19.83 -22.02 -3.91
C VAL A 224 -18.40 -21.85 -3.46
N ILE A 225 -17.55 -21.28 -4.32
CA ILE A 225 -16.23 -20.85 -3.93
C ILE A 225 -16.37 -19.52 -3.19
N LEU A 226 -16.14 -19.57 -1.90
CA LEU A 226 -16.27 -18.44 -0.99
C LEU A 226 -15.15 -18.52 0.04
N GLY A 227 -14.14 -17.66 -0.12
CA GLY A 227 -13.04 -17.55 0.82
C GLY A 227 -13.32 -16.46 1.85
N GLU A 228 -13.03 -16.71 3.10
CA GLU A 228 -13.22 -15.78 4.20
C GLU A 228 -11.87 -15.38 4.82
N GLY A 229 -11.75 -14.11 5.20
CA GLY A 229 -10.57 -13.58 5.83
C GLY A 229 -10.90 -12.60 6.93
N TRP A 230 -10.20 -12.75 8.04
CA TRP A 230 -10.19 -11.81 9.14
C TRP A 230 -8.75 -11.53 9.56
N TYR A 231 -8.44 -10.26 9.73
CA TYR A 231 -7.12 -9.89 10.24
C TYR A 231 -7.25 -8.83 11.33
N ASP A 232 -6.74 -9.15 12.52
CA ASP A 232 -6.59 -8.24 13.66
C ASP A 232 -5.11 -8.23 14.05
N PRO A 233 -4.40 -7.10 13.92
CA PRO A 233 -2.96 -7.04 14.16
C PRO A 233 -2.62 -7.31 15.63
N PRO A 234 -1.46 -7.94 15.93
CA PRO A 234 -1.04 -8.27 17.29
C PRO A 234 -0.54 -7.02 18.05
N THR A 235 -1.42 -6.04 18.22
CA THR A 235 -1.13 -4.76 18.87
C THR A 235 -1.78 -4.68 20.25
N LYS A 236 -1.33 -3.73 21.06
CA LYS A 236 -1.84 -3.50 22.42
C LYS A 236 -2.26 -2.03 22.56
N MET A 237 -3.37 -1.81 23.24
CA MET A 237 -3.78 -0.44 23.61
C MET A 237 -2.70 0.23 24.45
N VAL A 238 -2.64 1.55 24.32
CA VAL A 238 -1.82 2.39 25.21
C VAL A 238 -2.35 2.25 26.64
N ASP A 239 -1.45 1.97 27.55
CA ASP A 239 -1.72 2.06 28.98
C ASP A 239 -1.99 3.51 29.35
N LYS A 240 -3.12 3.77 30.04
CA LYS A 240 -3.61 5.12 30.31
C LYS A 240 -2.75 5.90 31.30
N ASP A 241 -2.05 5.20 32.18
CA ASP A 241 -1.24 5.80 33.24
C ASP A 241 0.20 6.04 32.78
N THR A 242 0.76 5.11 32.01
CA THR A 242 2.15 5.18 31.56
C THR A 242 2.32 5.69 30.15
N TYR A 243 1.24 5.78 29.37
CA TYR A 243 1.22 6.11 27.94
C TYR A 243 2.14 5.21 27.08
N LYS A 244 2.35 3.96 27.51
CA LYS A 244 3.18 2.97 26.82
C LYS A 244 2.32 1.90 26.18
N GLY A 245 2.76 1.38 25.04
CA GLY A 245 2.10 0.28 24.36
C GLY A 245 2.66 0.04 22.96
N ASN A 246 2.57 -1.19 22.47
CA ASN A 246 2.87 -1.51 21.07
C ASN A 246 1.59 -1.33 20.24
N ILE A 247 1.26 -0.10 19.91
CA ILE A 247 -0.01 0.31 19.31
C ILE A 247 -0.12 -0.01 17.82
N SER A 248 0.99 -0.23 17.13
CA SER A 248 1.00 -0.54 15.69
C SER A 248 1.94 -1.70 15.39
N ALA A 249 1.57 -2.52 14.41
CA ALA A 249 2.39 -3.61 13.92
C ALA A 249 3.17 -3.25 12.65
N THR A 250 2.94 -2.06 12.09
CA THR A 250 3.67 -1.55 10.92
C THR A 250 3.87 -0.05 11.00
N TYR A 251 4.97 0.43 10.44
CA TYR A 251 5.35 1.83 10.41
C TYR A 251 5.82 2.23 9.02
N GLY A 252 5.45 3.44 8.59
CA GLY A 252 5.99 4.09 7.41
C GLY A 252 6.88 5.24 7.81
N PHE A 253 7.93 5.50 7.04
CA PHE A 253 8.84 6.61 7.26
C PHE A 253 8.90 7.49 6.03
N GLY A 254 9.13 8.77 6.25
CA GLY A 254 9.27 9.70 5.15
C GLY A 254 10.15 10.89 5.49
N ALA A 255 10.77 11.44 4.46
CA ALA A 255 11.44 12.72 4.52
C ALA A 255 11.05 13.56 3.30
N GLN A 256 10.93 14.85 3.52
CA GLN A 256 10.60 15.80 2.46
C GLN A 256 11.54 17.00 2.53
N MET A 257 11.84 17.55 1.36
CA MET A 257 12.55 18.81 1.21
C MET A 257 11.73 19.72 0.31
N ALA A 258 11.50 20.93 0.75
CA ALA A 258 10.90 21.97 -0.06
C ALA A 258 11.91 23.13 -0.27
N GLU A 259 12.10 23.52 -1.52
CA GLU A 259 12.75 24.75 -1.89
C GLU A 259 11.68 25.78 -2.22
N VAL A 260 11.71 26.90 -1.55
CA VAL A 260 10.68 27.93 -1.66
C VAL A 260 11.31 29.29 -1.96
N GLU A 261 10.50 30.14 -2.61
CA GLU A 261 10.77 31.55 -2.78
C GLU A 261 9.66 32.33 -2.10
N VAL A 262 10.04 33.28 -1.26
CA VAL A 262 9.11 34.10 -0.46
C VAL A 262 9.26 35.56 -0.88
N ASP A 263 8.14 36.18 -1.23
CA ASP A 263 8.04 37.64 -1.33
C ASP A 263 7.91 38.20 0.09
N THR A 264 8.94 38.90 0.55
CA THR A 264 9.01 39.40 1.93
C THR A 264 8.10 40.59 2.21
N GLU A 265 7.52 41.21 1.18
CA GLU A 265 6.54 42.29 1.37
C GLU A 265 5.11 41.76 1.51
N THR A 266 4.76 40.78 0.67
CA THR A 266 3.40 40.26 0.63
C THR A 266 3.22 38.98 1.45
N GLY A 267 4.34 38.32 1.85
CA GLY A 267 4.32 37.00 2.48
C GLY A 267 3.95 35.86 1.53
N LYS A 268 3.80 36.13 0.22
CA LYS A 268 3.46 35.10 -0.75
C LYS A 268 4.60 34.09 -0.91
N VAL A 269 4.27 32.80 -0.76
CA VAL A 269 5.21 31.69 -0.91
C VAL A 269 4.98 30.99 -2.25
N ARG A 270 6.06 30.74 -2.98
CA ARG A 270 6.09 29.91 -4.18
C ARG A 270 6.98 28.70 -3.94
N VAL A 271 6.43 27.51 -4.07
CA VAL A 271 7.23 26.27 -4.01
C VAL A 271 7.94 26.11 -5.35
N LEU A 272 9.25 26.10 -5.34
CA LEU A 272 10.09 25.94 -6.52
C LEU A 272 10.37 24.46 -6.79
N ARG A 273 10.60 23.69 -5.71
CA ARG A 273 10.89 22.26 -5.79
C ARG A 273 10.44 21.56 -4.53
N LEU A 274 9.85 20.38 -4.71
CA LEU A 274 9.51 19.45 -3.63
C LEU A 274 10.16 18.11 -3.94
N VAL A 275 10.90 17.56 -2.97
CA VAL A 275 11.48 16.21 -3.05
C VAL A 275 10.92 15.40 -1.88
N CYS A 276 10.36 14.23 -2.19
CA CYS A 276 9.82 13.31 -1.21
C CYS A 276 10.53 11.97 -1.31
N ALA A 277 10.90 11.40 -0.19
CA ALA A 277 11.39 10.04 -0.06
C ALA A 277 10.57 9.32 1.01
N ASN A 278 10.06 8.13 0.69
CA ASN A 278 9.22 7.36 1.60
C ASN A 278 9.72 5.92 1.68
N ASP A 279 9.78 5.39 2.89
CA ASP A 279 9.91 3.97 3.17
C ASP A 279 8.52 3.43 3.58
N VAL A 280 7.93 2.67 2.69
CA VAL A 280 6.64 1.99 2.86
C VAL A 280 6.81 0.47 2.76
N GLY A 281 8.04 -0.02 2.86
CA GLY A 281 8.36 -1.41 2.58
C GLY A 281 8.15 -1.73 1.08
N ARG A 282 7.59 -2.88 0.78
CA ARG A 282 7.24 -3.26 -0.60
C ARG A 282 6.00 -2.47 -1.05
N ALA A 283 6.16 -1.57 -2.00
CA ALA A 283 5.05 -0.84 -2.58
C ALA A 283 4.19 -1.80 -3.44
N ILE A 284 2.90 -1.93 -3.10
CA ILE A 284 1.94 -2.77 -3.85
C ILE A 284 1.62 -2.10 -5.19
N ASN A 285 1.29 -0.82 -5.16
CA ASN A 285 1.13 -0.02 -6.38
C ASN A 285 2.22 1.06 -6.41
N PRO A 286 3.28 0.83 -7.16
CA PRO A 286 4.41 1.75 -7.22
C PRO A 286 4.23 2.93 -8.19
N MET A 287 3.10 3.11 -8.83
CA MET A 287 2.83 4.23 -9.77
C MET A 287 2.45 5.53 -9.06
#